data_f506243c0b1e131e97de507637f01313
#
_entry.id   f506243c0b1e131e97de507637f01313
#
_cell.length_a   1.000
_cell.length_b   1.000
_cell.length_c   1.000
_cell.angle_alpha   90.00
_cell.angle_beta   90.00
_cell.angle_gamma   90.00
#
_symmetry.space_group_name_H-M   'P 1'
#
loop_
_entity.id
_entity.type
_entity.pdbx_description
1 polymer ?
#
loop_
_entity_poly.entity_id
_entity_poly.type
_entity_poly.pdbx_seq_one_letter_code
_entity_poly.pdbx_strand_id
1 'polypeptide(L)'
;MEDVKELRRARLLRANALYEAREYARAAEVAQESLAILPEDAEMRYIRAAALTGMGAYDEARAEIARIRETQPDHAGAARQEIYIDRAEGKIRTQIVHLRAFIALLEEHIAAGDRPDYHRVFLASAYSLLGAALTLTGESAEAVEAFLASSRLETTREKKATEYSNALFASNYLPAGQRAAYAELARGYGALYADVRPLSTPADARRGHARLRIGYISPDLRTHPVGTLMRPLLTAYDRTHFAVYCYMNGAEDALSQEFHAAVDVWRNICGMDAAEAAALVYGDEIDILVDLAGHTEDNVLPVLAHRPAPVQVTGIGYFNTTGLATVDYMLSDAHVDPIGTTDPAFTEEMIRLPHSHFCYMLPEDLPSLTPPPMERRGYVTFGSFNNFSKVTDEVLRLWGTLLERVPRSRLLLKSKLFGSAEGREIVAERFARCGIPVERVEMRGFTQNHRAEYADMDIALDTFPYTGG
;
A
#
# COMPACT_ATOMS: atom_id res chain seq x y z
N MET A 1 4.66 50.34 -3.08
CA MET A 1 5.45 49.07 -3.12
C MET A 1 5.19 48.20 -1.89
N GLU A 2 5.09 48.76 -0.70
CA GLU A 2 4.80 48.05 0.55
C GLU A 2 3.39 47.41 0.52
N ASP A 3 2.38 48.19 0.10
CA ASP A 3 1.00 47.72 -0.07
C ASP A 3 0.87 46.49 -1.04
N VAL A 4 1.66 46.45 -2.10
CA VAL A 4 1.62 45.35 -3.09
C VAL A 4 2.24 44.06 -2.50
N LYS A 5 3.30 44.19 -1.68
CA LYS A 5 3.93 43.05 -0.98
C LYS A 5 3.00 42.47 0.08
N GLU A 6 2.34 43.34 0.84
CA GLU A 6 1.38 42.94 1.85
C GLU A 6 0.15 42.25 1.26
N LEU A 7 -0.39 42.83 0.17
CA LEU A 7 -1.50 42.23 -0.59
C LEU A 7 -1.12 40.87 -1.18
N ARG A 8 0.10 40.74 -1.77
CA ARG A 8 0.63 39.47 -2.26
C ARG A 8 0.68 38.43 -1.14
N ARG A 9 1.26 38.80 0.02
CA ARG A 9 1.37 37.89 1.17
C ARG A 9 0.02 37.41 1.66
N ALA A 10 -0.95 38.31 1.80
CA ALA A 10 -2.31 37.97 2.24
C ALA A 10 -3.01 37.03 1.24
N ARG A 11 -2.89 37.28 -0.05
CA ARG A 11 -3.46 36.41 -1.11
C ARG A 11 -2.78 35.05 -1.15
N LEU A 12 -1.46 34.99 -1.00
CA LEU A 12 -0.71 33.73 -0.95
C LEU A 12 -1.18 32.85 0.22
N LEU A 13 -1.31 33.42 1.41
CA LEU A 13 -1.83 32.71 2.59
C LEU A 13 -3.28 32.24 2.36
N ARG A 14 -4.12 33.08 1.76
CA ARG A 14 -5.51 32.73 1.48
C ARG A 14 -5.61 31.61 0.43
N ALA A 15 -4.86 31.68 -0.65
CA ALA A 15 -4.86 30.67 -1.70
C ALA A 15 -4.37 29.32 -1.19
N ASN A 16 -3.30 29.30 -0.37
CA ASN A 16 -2.83 28.10 0.30
C ASN A 16 -3.88 27.51 1.24
N ALA A 17 -4.50 28.32 2.10
CA ALA A 17 -5.52 27.86 3.04
C ALA A 17 -6.74 27.23 2.30
N LEU A 18 -7.16 27.81 1.19
CA LEU A 18 -8.22 27.25 0.35
C LEU A 18 -7.79 25.93 -0.32
N TYR A 19 -6.55 25.84 -0.79
CA TYR A 19 -6.00 24.64 -1.37
C TYR A 19 -5.96 23.48 -0.32
N GLU A 20 -5.47 23.76 0.87
CA GLU A 20 -5.44 22.83 2.01
C GLU A 20 -6.87 22.35 2.39
N ALA A 21 -7.84 23.27 2.35
CA ALA A 21 -9.26 22.95 2.55
C ALA A 21 -9.91 22.20 1.39
N ARG A 22 -9.18 21.89 0.32
CA ARG A 22 -9.65 21.27 -0.94
C ARG A 22 -10.69 22.12 -1.70
N GLU A 23 -10.75 23.41 -1.42
CA GLU A 23 -11.59 24.38 -2.16
C GLU A 23 -10.85 24.86 -3.42
N TYR A 24 -10.50 23.91 -4.30
CA TYR A 24 -9.58 24.12 -5.42
C TYR A 24 -10.02 25.22 -6.38
N ALA A 25 -11.32 25.31 -6.72
CA ALA A 25 -11.83 26.35 -7.60
C ALA A 25 -11.58 27.75 -7.03
N ARG A 26 -11.86 27.95 -5.75
CA ARG A 26 -11.63 29.22 -5.06
C ARG A 26 -10.14 29.55 -4.89
N ALA A 27 -9.30 28.53 -4.66
CA ALA A 27 -7.85 28.70 -4.62
C ALA A 27 -7.32 29.20 -5.99
N ALA A 28 -7.79 28.59 -7.08
CA ALA A 28 -7.41 28.97 -8.44
C ALA A 28 -7.87 30.39 -8.80
N GLU A 29 -9.07 30.81 -8.38
CA GLU A 29 -9.58 32.19 -8.57
C GLU A 29 -8.70 33.23 -7.84
N VAL A 30 -8.40 33.00 -6.56
CA VAL A 30 -7.53 33.91 -5.77
C VAL A 30 -6.15 34.01 -6.40
N ALA A 31 -5.61 32.89 -6.89
CA ALA A 31 -4.33 32.86 -7.58
C ALA A 31 -4.39 33.64 -8.90
N GLN A 32 -5.45 33.49 -9.68
CA GLN A 32 -5.67 34.20 -10.95
C GLN A 32 -5.78 35.73 -10.75
N GLU A 33 -6.54 36.17 -9.72
CA GLU A 33 -6.65 37.59 -9.36
C GLU A 33 -5.29 38.18 -8.97
N SER A 34 -4.47 37.40 -8.26
CA SER A 34 -3.12 37.83 -7.87
C SER A 34 -2.19 37.95 -9.08
N LEU A 35 -2.25 37.00 -10.00
CA LEU A 35 -1.46 36.98 -11.24
C LEU A 35 -1.85 38.06 -12.21
N ALA A 36 -3.08 38.61 -12.16
CA ALA A 36 -3.47 39.76 -12.90
C ALA A 36 -2.71 41.06 -12.49
N ILE A 37 -2.22 41.09 -11.25
CA ILE A 37 -1.43 42.22 -10.69
C ILE A 37 0.07 41.93 -10.81
N LEU A 38 0.47 40.70 -10.53
CA LEU A 38 1.86 40.22 -10.52
C LEU A 38 2.01 39.02 -11.44
N PRO A 39 2.08 39.24 -12.78
CA PRO A 39 2.09 38.14 -13.75
C PRO A 39 3.26 37.14 -13.58
N GLU A 40 4.38 37.61 -13.06
CA GLU A 40 5.62 36.79 -12.90
C GLU A 40 5.76 36.12 -11.52
N ASP A 41 4.69 36.08 -10.71
CA ASP A 41 4.73 35.45 -9.38
C ASP A 41 4.71 33.92 -9.49
N ALA A 42 5.88 33.29 -9.46
CA ALA A 42 6.03 31.85 -9.61
C ALA A 42 5.33 31.04 -8.48
N GLU A 43 5.33 31.55 -7.25
CA GLU A 43 4.63 30.90 -6.13
C GLU A 43 3.11 30.87 -6.33
N MET A 44 2.55 31.98 -6.81
CA MET A 44 1.12 32.07 -7.09
C MET A 44 0.73 31.20 -8.29
N ARG A 45 1.57 31.15 -9.33
CA ARG A 45 1.39 30.22 -10.46
C ARG A 45 1.43 28.77 -10.01
N TYR A 46 2.35 28.45 -9.11
CA TYR A 46 2.45 27.09 -8.54
C TYR A 46 1.16 26.68 -7.81
N ILE A 47 0.61 27.56 -6.95
CA ILE A 47 -0.65 27.26 -6.25
C ILE A 47 -1.79 27.11 -7.24
N ARG A 48 -1.83 27.95 -8.28
CA ARG A 48 -2.85 27.83 -9.34
C ARG A 48 -2.73 26.49 -10.07
N ALA A 49 -1.52 26.09 -10.45
CA ALA A 49 -1.28 24.79 -11.08
C ALA A 49 -1.71 23.62 -10.18
N ALA A 50 -1.40 23.70 -8.87
CA ALA A 50 -1.80 22.69 -7.90
C ALA A 50 -3.34 22.61 -7.75
N ALA A 51 -4.02 23.76 -7.68
CA ALA A 51 -5.47 23.82 -7.61
C ALA A 51 -6.15 23.29 -8.89
N LEU A 52 -5.64 23.66 -10.07
CA LEU A 52 -6.10 23.13 -11.35
C LEU A 52 -5.92 21.62 -11.45
N THR A 53 -4.81 21.09 -10.93
CA THR A 53 -4.59 19.64 -10.84
C THR A 53 -5.66 18.97 -9.97
N GLY A 54 -5.99 19.56 -8.82
CA GLY A 54 -7.07 19.09 -7.95
C GLY A 54 -8.46 19.11 -8.57
N MET A 55 -8.66 19.98 -9.57
CA MET A 55 -9.89 20.09 -10.37
C MET A 55 -9.92 19.15 -11.59
N GLY A 56 -8.80 18.47 -11.91
CA GLY A 56 -8.65 17.68 -13.13
C GLY A 56 -8.37 18.49 -14.39
N ALA A 57 -8.08 19.78 -14.27
CA ALA A 57 -7.76 20.69 -15.39
C ALA A 57 -6.25 20.60 -15.74
N TYR A 58 -5.79 19.43 -16.18
CA TYR A 58 -4.37 19.10 -16.31
C TYR A 58 -3.64 19.92 -17.36
N ASP A 59 -4.27 20.21 -18.51
CA ASP A 59 -3.65 21.01 -19.57
C ASP A 59 -3.39 22.45 -19.12
N GLU A 60 -4.35 23.04 -18.39
CA GLU A 60 -4.19 24.38 -17.82
C GLU A 60 -3.13 24.40 -16.73
N ALA A 61 -3.07 23.36 -15.89
CA ALA A 61 -2.02 23.20 -14.88
C ALA A 61 -0.62 23.13 -15.52
N ARG A 62 -0.45 22.36 -16.59
CA ARG A 62 0.81 22.27 -17.35
C ARG A 62 1.19 23.62 -17.97
N ALA A 63 0.23 24.40 -18.45
CA ALA A 63 0.50 25.74 -18.98
C ALA A 63 1.05 26.69 -17.91
N GLU A 64 0.56 26.63 -16.68
CA GLU A 64 1.12 27.42 -15.56
C GLU A 64 2.53 26.95 -15.20
N ILE A 65 2.77 25.63 -15.17
CA ILE A 65 4.11 25.06 -14.91
C ILE A 65 5.11 25.50 -15.99
N ALA A 66 4.72 25.46 -17.27
CA ALA A 66 5.56 25.91 -18.38
C ALA A 66 6.00 27.38 -18.20
N ARG A 67 5.07 28.26 -17.82
CA ARG A 67 5.38 29.67 -17.54
C ARG A 67 6.33 29.86 -16.34
N ILE A 68 6.25 29.02 -15.31
CA ILE A 68 7.21 29.05 -14.20
C ILE A 68 8.61 28.71 -14.74
N ARG A 69 8.71 27.67 -15.57
CA ARG A 69 9.99 27.20 -16.12
C ARG A 69 10.64 28.14 -17.12
N GLU A 70 9.87 29.00 -17.80
CA GLU A 70 10.43 30.05 -18.67
C GLU A 70 11.37 30.99 -17.92
N THR A 71 11.07 31.30 -16.65
CA THR A 71 11.86 32.21 -15.81
C THR A 71 12.72 31.49 -14.77
N GLN A 72 12.31 30.29 -14.34
CA GLN A 72 12.93 29.47 -13.30
C GLN A 72 12.95 27.99 -13.73
N PRO A 73 13.86 27.57 -14.63
CA PRO A 73 13.93 26.20 -15.15
C PRO A 73 14.01 25.13 -14.06
N ASP A 74 14.75 25.43 -12.97
CA ASP A 74 15.02 24.51 -11.87
C ASP A 74 14.05 24.67 -10.68
N HIS A 75 12.85 25.20 -10.95
CA HIS A 75 11.84 25.40 -9.88
C HIS A 75 11.30 24.07 -9.37
N ALA A 76 11.75 23.66 -8.18
CA ALA A 76 11.44 22.35 -7.58
C ALA A 76 9.92 22.11 -7.40
N GLY A 77 9.14 23.16 -7.06
CA GLY A 77 7.68 23.07 -6.97
C GLY A 77 7.02 22.74 -8.31
N ALA A 78 7.49 23.33 -9.40
CA ALA A 78 6.98 23.06 -10.75
C ALA A 78 7.28 21.60 -11.17
N ALA A 79 8.51 21.13 -10.94
CA ALA A 79 8.90 19.75 -11.21
C ALA A 79 8.03 18.74 -10.41
N ARG A 80 7.82 19.00 -9.11
CA ARG A 80 6.95 18.19 -8.28
C ARG A 80 5.50 18.18 -8.79
N GLN A 81 4.98 19.31 -9.22
CA GLN A 81 3.59 19.40 -9.68
C GLN A 81 3.36 18.62 -10.98
N GLU A 82 4.33 18.54 -11.88
CA GLU A 82 4.25 17.66 -13.06
C GLU A 82 4.10 16.20 -12.66
N ILE A 83 4.85 15.74 -11.68
CA ILE A 83 4.77 14.37 -11.17
C ILE A 83 3.36 14.04 -10.66
N TYR A 84 2.71 14.99 -9.96
CA TYR A 84 1.33 14.80 -9.49
C TYR A 84 0.31 14.79 -10.63
N ILE A 85 0.51 15.60 -11.67
CA ILE A 85 -0.33 15.59 -12.86
C ILE A 85 -0.19 14.24 -13.57
N ASP A 86 1.03 13.75 -13.79
CA ASP A 86 1.28 12.47 -14.44
C ASP A 86 0.63 11.30 -13.68
N ARG A 87 0.74 11.33 -12.34
CA ARG A 87 0.08 10.35 -11.47
C ARG A 87 -1.44 10.39 -11.62
N ALA A 88 -2.03 11.58 -11.65
CA ALA A 88 -3.47 11.76 -11.75
C ALA A 88 -4.02 11.32 -13.11
N GLU A 89 -3.24 11.52 -14.18
CA GLU A 89 -3.57 11.05 -15.54
C GLU A 89 -3.25 9.56 -15.77
N GLY A 90 -2.58 8.90 -14.82
CA GLY A 90 -2.12 7.51 -14.95
C GLY A 90 -0.95 7.34 -15.93
N LYS A 91 -0.17 8.39 -16.17
CA LYS A 91 1.03 8.41 -17.03
C LYS A 91 2.25 7.91 -16.26
N ILE A 92 2.28 6.63 -15.95
CA ILE A 92 3.23 6.02 -15.01
C ILE A 92 4.69 6.14 -15.49
N ARG A 93 4.95 5.92 -16.80
CA ARG A 93 6.32 6.05 -17.36
C ARG A 93 6.82 7.49 -17.31
N THR A 94 5.97 8.42 -17.72
CA THR A 94 6.28 9.84 -17.69
C THR A 94 6.53 10.29 -16.26
N GLN A 95 5.72 9.81 -15.30
CA GLN A 95 5.90 10.04 -13.89
C GLN A 95 7.28 9.53 -13.40
N ILE A 96 7.69 8.31 -13.76
CA ILE A 96 9.01 7.74 -13.40
C ILE A 96 10.14 8.59 -13.96
N VAL A 97 10.03 9.03 -15.22
CA VAL A 97 11.04 9.90 -15.85
C VAL A 97 11.14 11.23 -15.10
N HIS A 98 10.02 11.87 -14.82
CA HIS A 98 9.99 13.14 -14.09
C HIS A 98 10.46 12.98 -12.64
N LEU A 99 10.14 11.86 -11.95
CA LEU A 99 10.64 11.56 -10.62
C LEU A 99 12.17 11.42 -10.60
N ARG A 100 12.75 10.69 -11.54
CA ARG A 100 14.22 10.55 -11.64
C ARG A 100 14.90 11.89 -11.92
N ALA A 101 14.34 12.71 -12.80
CA ALA A 101 14.85 14.05 -13.06
C ALA A 101 14.72 14.97 -11.82
N PHE A 102 13.60 14.88 -11.09
CA PHE A 102 13.37 15.64 -9.87
C PHE A 102 14.31 15.23 -8.73
N ILE A 103 14.57 13.93 -8.57
CA ILE A 103 15.56 13.40 -7.61
C ILE A 103 16.94 13.98 -7.92
N ALA A 104 17.40 13.91 -9.17
CA ALA A 104 18.70 14.45 -9.57
C ALA A 104 18.81 15.97 -9.31
N LEU A 105 17.75 16.73 -9.60
CA LEU A 105 17.69 18.17 -9.31
C LEU A 105 17.82 18.45 -7.80
N LEU A 106 17.09 17.70 -6.96
CA LEU A 106 17.16 17.89 -5.51
C LEU A 106 18.52 17.51 -4.93
N GLU A 107 19.14 16.44 -5.44
CA GLU A 107 20.51 16.02 -5.04
C GLU A 107 21.54 17.10 -5.41
N GLU A 108 21.43 17.73 -6.57
CA GLU A 108 22.27 18.85 -6.99
C GLU A 108 22.13 20.06 -6.07
N HIS A 109 20.90 20.47 -5.73
CA HIS A 109 20.64 21.55 -4.78
C HIS A 109 21.21 21.26 -3.39
N ILE A 110 21.05 20.03 -2.91
CA ILE A 110 21.61 19.62 -1.61
C ILE A 110 23.14 19.67 -1.64
N ALA A 111 23.78 19.18 -2.70
CA ALA A 111 25.22 19.20 -2.86
C ALA A 111 25.78 20.62 -2.97
N ALA A 112 25.03 21.54 -3.58
CA ALA A 112 25.37 22.96 -3.65
C ALA A 112 25.15 23.72 -2.35
N GLY A 113 24.55 23.08 -1.31
CA GLY A 113 24.24 23.72 -0.03
C GLY A 113 23.03 24.65 -0.06
N ASP A 114 22.21 24.59 -1.14
CA ASP A 114 20.97 25.36 -1.25
C ASP A 114 19.85 24.69 -0.43
N ARG A 115 19.48 25.29 0.69
CA ARG A 115 18.40 24.83 1.60
C ARG A 115 18.36 23.30 1.79
N PRO A 116 19.45 22.64 2.20
CA PRO A 116 19.57 21.19 2.16
C PRO A 116 18.47 20.47 2.94
N ASP A 117 18.04 20.99 4.08
CA ASP A 117 16.97 20.38 4.88
C ASP A 117 15.60 20.48 4.22
N TYR A 118 15.33 21.58 3.52
CA TYR A 118 14.11 21.75 2.72
C TYR A 118 14.07 20.75 1.57
N HIS A 119 15.16 20.64 0.81
CA HIS A 119 15.23 19.72 -0.34
C HIS A 119 15.25 18.24 0.09
N ARG A 120 15.82 17.90 1.24
CA ARG A 120 15.78 16.52 1.77
C ARG A 120 14.37 15.98 2.00
N VAL A 121 13.44 16.81 2.48
CA VAL A 121 12.04 16.41 2.68
C VAL A 121 11.38 16.05 1.34
N PHE A 122 11.64 16.84 0.29
CA PHE A 122 11.12 16.53 -1.04
C PHE A 122 11.83 15.34 -1.67
N LEU A 123 13.11 15.15 -1.42
CA LEU A 123 13.88 14.01 -1.89
C LEU A 123 13.36 12.70 -1.30
N ALA A 124 13.06 12.65 0.00
CA ALA A 124 12.42 11.50 0.62
C ALA A 124 11.07 11.18 -0.04
N SER A 125 10.20 12.18 -0.19
CA SER A 125 8.91 12.02 -0.86
C SER A 125 9.04 11.58 -2.34
N ALA A 126 10.03 12.09 -3.06
CA ALA A 126 10.26 11.71 -4.46
C ALA A 126 10.70 10.24 -4.58
N TYR A 127 11.58 9.77 -3.70
CA TYR A 127 11.96 8.36 -3.64
C TYR A 127 10.78 7.45 -3.26
N SER A 128 9.93 7.85 -2.32
CA SER A 128 8.71 7.12 -1.95
C SER A 128 7.75 6.98 -3.15
N LEU A 129 7.49 8.08 -3.87
CA LEU A 129 6.66 8.08 -5.08
C LEU A 129 7.29 7.23 -6.21
N LEU A 130 8.62 7.26 -6.35
CA LEU A 130 9.32 6.43 -7.33
C LEU A 130 9.16 4.95 -7.00
N GLY A 131 9.36 4.56 -5.74
CA GLY A 131 9.15 3.19 -5.28
C GLY A 131 7.73 2.68 -5.56
N ALA A 132 6.72 3.52 -5.30
CA ALA A 132 5.33 3.19 -5.59
C ALA A 132 5.07 3.00 -7.11
N ALA A 133 5.60 3.89 -7.96
CA ALA A 133 5.43 3.79 -9.41
C ALA A 133 6.15 2.56 -9.98
N LEU A 134 7.36 2.26 -9.53
CA LEU A 134 8.15 1.09 -9.93
C LEU A 134 7.48 -0.23 -9.49
N THR A 135 6.84 -0.23 -8.31
CA THR A 135 6.05 -1.40 -7.86
C THR A 135 4.89 -1.70 -8.82
N LEU A 136 4.22 -0.67 -9.34
CA LEU A 136 3.12 -0.84 -10.29
C LEU A 136 3.60 -1.37 -11.65
N THR A 137 4.79 -1.01 -12.08
CA THR A 137 5.36 -1.46 -13.37
C THR A 137 6.09 -2.81 -13.28
N GLY A 138 6.32 -3.31 -12.05
CA GLY A 138 6.95 -4.61 -11.77
C GLY A 138 8.47 -4.54 -11.64
N GLU A 139 9.05 -3.35 -11.50
CA GLU A 139 10.48 -3.12 -11.26
C GLU A 139 10.79 -3.18 -9.76
N SER A 140 10.41 -4.31 -9.14
CA SER A 140 10.36 -4.48 -7.68
C SER A 140 11.70 -4.30 -6.99
N ALA A 141 12.83 -4.67 -7.62
CA ALA A 141 14.15 -4.48 -7.03
C ALA A 141 14.51 -2.99 -6.88
N GLU A 142 14.27 -2.20 -7.92
CA GLU A 142 14.52 -0.75 -7.88
C GLU A 142 13.51 -0.06 -6.94
N ALA A 143 12.27 -0.57 -6.86
CA ALA A 143 11.26 -0.08 -5.92
C ALA A 143 11.72 -0.23 -4.46
N VAL A 144 12.28 -1.38 -4.09
CA VAL A 144 12.83 -1.63 -2.75
C VAL A 144 13.94 -0.62 -2.43
N GLU A 145 14.89 -0.41 -3.36
CA GLU A 145 15.97 0.56 -3.14
C GLU A 145 15.45 2.00 -3.01
N ALA A 146 14.44 2.38 -3.80
CA ALA A 146 13.82 3.70 -3.71
C ALA A 146 13.14 3.92 -2.35
N PHE A 147 12.37 2.97 -1.85
CA PHE A 147 11.75 3.07 -0.52
C PHE A 147 12.79 3.09 0.60
N LEU A 148 13.87 2.32 0.50
CA LEU A 148 14.96 2.37 1.47
C LEU A 148 15.71 3.71 1.43
N ALA A 149 15.89 4.30 0.25
CA ALA A 149 16.45 5.64 0.11
C ALA A 149 15.57 6.68 0.80
N SER A 150 14.24 6.61 0.58
CA SER A 150 13.27 7.45 1.29
C SER A 150 13.40 7.28 2.81
N SER A 151 13.38 6.05 3.31
CA SER A 151 13.51 5.75 4.75
C SER A 151 14.79 6.33 5.37
N ARG A 152 15.93 6.26 4.68
CA ARG A 152 17.20 6.83 5.18
C ARG A 152 17.17 8.37 5.30
N LEU A 153 16.39 9.02 4.44
CA LEU A 153 16.24 10.49 4.41
C LEU A 153 15.25 11.01 5.44
N GLU A 154 14.28 10.19 5.86
CA GLU A 154 13.27 10.58 6.84
C GLU A 154 13.89 10.84 8.22
N THR A 155 13.28 11.76 8.98
CA THR A 155 13.83 12.25 10.25
C THR A 155 13.19 11.60 11.47
N THR A 156 11.92 11.19 11.37
CA THR A 156 11.22 10.54 12.49
C THR A 156 11.20 9.03 12.31
N ARG A 157 11.13 8.30 13.42
CA ARG A 157 11.07 6.82 13.42
C ARG A 157 9.84 6.34 12.66
N GLU A 158 8.71 6.97 12.86
CA GLU A 158 7.43 6.58 12.26
C GLU A 158 7.52 6.63 10.74
N LYS A 159 8.01 7.74 10.18
CA LYS A 159 8.19 7.89 8.73
C LYS A 159 9.24 6.93 8.17
N LYS A 160 10.36 6.75 8.89
CA LYS A 160 11.37 5.73 8.52
C LYS A 160 10.75 4.34 8.44
N ALA A 161 9.97 3.98 9.44
CA ALA A 161 9.32 2.68 9.53
C ALA A 161 8.26 2.50 8.42
N THR A 162 7.49 3.53 8.08
CA THR A 162 6.53 3.50 6.97
C THR A 162 7.23 3.19 5.65
N GLU A 163 8.29 3.93 5.32
CA GLU A 163 9.01 3.72 4.06
C GLU A 163 9.76 2.38 4.06
N TYR A 164 10.26 1.94 5.20
CA TYR A 164 10.87 0.63 5.36
C TYR A 164 9.84 -0.50 5.18
N SER A 165 8.61 -0.34 5.71
CA SER A 165 7.50 -1.27 5.48
C SER A 165 7.13 -1.34 3.99
N ASN A 166 7.12 -0.20 3.28
CA ASN A 166 6.89 -0.17 1.84
C ASN A 166 7.96 -0.97 1.08
N ALA A 167 9.24 -0.85 1.49
CA ALA A 167 10.34 -1.66 0.92
C ALA A 167 10.13 -3.16 1.17
N LEU A 168 9.76 -3.55 2.40
CA LEU A 168 9.47 -4.93 2.75
C LEU A 168 8.25 -5.47 1.99
N PHE A 169 7.22 -4.67 1.82
CA PHE A 169 6.06 -5.07 1.02
C PHE A 169 6.44 -5.27 -0.45
N ALA A 170 7.17 -4.35 -1.06
CA ALA A 170 7.64 -4.45 -2.45
C ALA A 170 8.57 -5.66 -2.66
N SER A 171 9.38 -6.01 -1.65
CA SER A 171 10.31 -7.15 -1.73
C SER A 171 9.61 -8.52 -1.84
N ASN A 172 8.33 -8.62 -1.47
CA ASN A 172 7.55 -9.85 -1.70
C ASN A 172 7.36 -10.17 -3.18
N TYR A 173 7.53 -9.18 -4.06
CA TYR A 173 7.42 -9.34 -5.51
C TYR A 173 8.76 -9.67 -6.19
N LEU A 174 9.85 -9.79 -5.41
CA LEU A 174 11.14 -10.22 -5.91
C LEU A 174 11.12 -11.72 -6.27
N PRO A 175 11.97 -12.16 -7.21
CA PRO A 175 12.09 -13.58 -7.56
C PRO A 175 12.37 -14.47 -6.35
N ALA A 176 11.86 -15.71 -6.39
CA ALA A 176 11.88 -16.66 -5.27
C ALA A 176 13.27 -16.93 -4.66
N GLY A 177 14.35 -16.76 -5.40
CA GLY A 177 15.74 -16.96 -4.92
C GLY A 177 16.25 -15.90 -3.93
N GLN A 178 15.49 -14.84 -3.64
CA GLN A 178 15.94 -13.70 -2.83
C GLN A 178 15.38 -13.69 -1.39
N ARG A 179 14.80 -14.78 -0.90
CA ARG A 179 14.21 -14.88 0.45
C ARG A 179 15.21 -14.59 1.60
N ALA A 180 16.46 -14.99 1.46
CA ALA A 180 17.48 -14.72 2.48
C ALA A 180 17.75 -13.21 2.64
N ALA A 181 17.80 -12.47 1.54
CA ALA A 181 17.93 -11.01 1.56
C ALA A 181 16.72 -10.34 2.22
N TYR A 182 15.52 -10.89 2.02
CA TYR A 182 14.31 -10.42 2.70
C TYR A 182 14.41 -10.55 4.22
N ALA A 183 14.86 -11.69 4.75
CA ALA A 183 14.98 -11.91 6.20
C ALA A 183 15.97 -10.93 6.85
N GLU A 184 17.04 -10.57 6.14
CA GLU A 184 18.00 -9.56 6.61
C GLU A 184 17.37 -8.15 6.58
N LEU A 185 16.66 -7.83 5.51
CA LEU A 185 15.91 -6.57 5.38
C LEU A 185 14.88 -6.45 6.52
N ALA A 186 14.11 -7.49 6.81
CA ALA A 186 13.13 -7.48 7.89
C ALA A 186 13.77 -7.25 9.28
N ARG A 187 14.93 -7.89 9.55
CA ARG A 187 15.69 -7.60 10.78
C ARG A 187 16.13 -6.14 10.88
N GLY A 188 16.43 -5.51 9.76
CA GLY A 188 16.73 -4.07 9.69
C GLY A 188 15.54 -3.20 10.12
N TYR A 189 14.30 -3.60 9.79
CA TYR A 189 13.10 -2.95 10.31
C TYR A 189 13.01 -3.07 11.84
N GLY A 190 13.19 -4.28 12.38
CA GLY A 190 13.19 -4.51 13.83
C GLY A 190 14.24 -3.68 14.56
N ALA A 191 15.39 -3.44 13.95
CA ALA A 191 16.45 -2.60 14.53
C ALA A 191 16.01 -1.14 14.75
N LEU A 192 15.03 -0.63 14.03
CA LEU A 192 14.45 0.72 14.27
C LEU A 192 13.80 0.84 15.65
N TYR A 193 13.44 -0.28 16.27
CA TYR A 193 12.73 -0.36 17.56
C TYR A 193 13.56 -1.00 18.67
N ALA A 194 14.84 -1.23 18.49
CA ALA A 194 15.71 -1.90 19.45
C ALA A 194 15.81 -1.21 20.83
N ASP A 195 15.55 0.11 20.88
CA ASP A 195 15.56 0.92 22.09
C ASP A 195 14.18 1.05 22.76
N VAL A 196 13.12 0.53 22.13
CA VAL A 196 11.75 0.58 22.68
C VAL A 196 11.61 -0.44 23.80
N ARG A 197 11.14 0.03 24.96
CA ARG A 197 10.93 -0.84 26.12
C ARG A 197 9.58 -1.53 26.05
N PRO A 198 9.54 -2.86 26.17
CA PRO A 198 8.29 -3.60 26.26
C PRO A 198 7.44 -3.16 27.45
N LEU A 199 6.13 -3.04 27.26
CA LEU A 199 5.15 -2.77 28.30
C LEU A 199 4.81 -4.05 29.09
N SER A 200 4.62 -5.18 28.39
CA SER A 200 4.28 -6.45 29.02
C SER A 200 5.49 -7.37 29.14
N THR A 201 5.40 -8.29 30.08
CA THR A 201 6.40 -9.33 30.35
C THR A 201 5.75 -10.72 30.27
N PRO A 202 6.52 -11.83 30.18
CA PRO A 202 5.96 -13.18 30.26
C PRO A 202 5.20 -13.47 31.56
N ALA A 203 5.47 -12.70 32.64
CA ALA A 203 4.74 -12.83 33.90
C ALA A 203 3.29 -12.39 33.78
N ASP A 204 2.98 -11.44 32.89
CA ASP A 204 1.62 -10.94 32.63
C ASP A 204 0.70 -12.02 32.03
N ALA A 205 1.26 -13.04 31.36
CA ALA A 205 0.51 -14.19 30.83
C ALA A 205 -0.19 -15.02 31.93
N ARG A 206 0.10 -14.75 33.22
CA ARG A 206 -0.47 -15.46 34.38
C ARG A 206 -1.57 -14.67 35.09
N ARG A 207 -2.16 -13.65 34.42
CA ARG A 207 -3.22 -12.79 35.01
C ARG A 207 -4.46 -13.57 35.45
N GLY A 208 -4.72 -14.75 34.84
CA GLY A 208 -5.78 -15.66 35.27
C GLY A 208 -7.20 -15.12 34.96
N HIS A 209 -7.40 -14.53 33.80
CA HIS A 209 -8.72 -14.08 33.37
C HIS A 209 -9.69 -15.27 33.24
N ALA A 210 -10.95 -15.09 33.64
CA ALA A 210 -12.00 -16.10 33.50
C ALA A 210 -12.29 -16.45 32.03
N ARG A 211 -12.18 -15.47 31.14
CA ARG A 211 -12.16 -15.62 29.69
C ARG A 211 -10.85 -15.07 29.14
N LEU A 212 -10.22 -15.83 28.25
CA LEU A 212 -8.98 -15.39 27.62
C LEU A 212 -9.26 -14.17 26.73
N ARG A 213 -8.54 -13.07 26.95
CA ARG A 213 -8.70 -11.82 26.20
C ARG A 213 -7.86 -11.84 24.93
N ILE A 214 -8.53 -11.96 23.77
CA ILE A 214 -7.89 -11.93 22.46
C ILE A 214 -8.11 -10.55 21.85
N GLY A 215 -7.00 -9.84 21.57
CA GLY A 215 -7.03 -8.56 20.85
C GLY A 215 -6.69 -8.79 19.38
N TYR A 216 -7.52 -8.27 18.46
CA TYR A 216 -7.20 -8.18 17.03
C TYR A 216 -6.93 -6.72 16.68
N ILE A 217 -5.80 -6.44 16.04
CA ILE A 217 -5.37 -5.09 15.70
C ILE A 217 -5.10 -4.99 14.20
N SER A 218 -5.75 -4.02 13.51
CA SER A 218 -5.62 -3.86 12.06
C SER A 218 -6.26 -2.56 11.55
N PRO A 219 -5.78 -1.97 10.43
CA PRO A 219 -6.51 -0.95 9.68
C PRO A 219 -7.66 -1.53 8.84
N ASP A 220 -7.75 -2.86 8.69
CA ASP A 220 -8.55 -3.56 7.69
C ASP A 220 -9.76 -4.32 8.28
N LEU A 221 -10.17 -4.01 9.49
CA LEU A 221 -11.43 -4.51 10.10
C LEU A 221 -12.65 -3.79 9.50
N ARG A 222 -12.74 -3.81 8.19
CA ARG A 222 -13.72 -3.13 7.33
C ARG A 222 -13.95 -3.94 6.05
N THR A 223 -14.66 -3.38 5.07
CA THR A 223 -14.82 -3.97 3.72
C THR A 223 -13.46 -4.07 3.01
N HIS A 224 -12.74 -5.11 3.34
CA HIS A 224 -11.40 -5.45 2.88
C HIS A 224 -11.26 -6.99 2.89
N PRO A 225 -10.34 -7.61 2.11
CA PRO A 225 -10.09 -9.05 2.18
C PRO A 225 -9.83 -9.57 3.60
N VAL A 226 -9.04 -8.86 4.40
CA VAL A 226 -8.80 -9.20 5.82
C VAL A 226 -10.09 -9.22 6.63
N GLY A 227 -10.94 -8.18 6.50
CA GLY A 227 -12.24 -8.13 7.17
C GLY A 227 -13.13 -9.30 6.77
N THR A 228 -13.15 -9.67 5.48
CA THR A 228 -13.89 -10.84 4.98
C THR A 228 -13.42 -12.14 5.62
N LEU A 229 -12.10 -12.34 5.73
CA LEU A 229 -11.50 -13.52 6.37
C LEU A 229 -11.73 -13.54 7.89
N MET A 230 -11.75 -12.38 8.53
CA MET A 230 -11.97 -12.25 9.96
C MET A 230 -13.44 -12.38 10.36
N ARG A 231 -14.39 -12.15 9.44
CA ARG A 231 -15.84 -12.16 9.75
C ARG A 231 -16.29 -13.39 10.52
N PRO A 232 -16.01 -14.65 10.10
CA PRO A 232 -16.42 -15.81 10.86
C PRO A 232 -15.76 -15.91 12.25
N LEU A 233 -14.53 -15.49 12.38
CA LEU A 233 -13.82 -15.49 13.68
C LEU A 233 -14.41 -14.47 14.65
N LEU A 234 -14.78 -13.27 14.17
CA LEU A 234 -15.31 -12.20 15.01
C LEU A 234 -16.80 -12.38 15.35
N THR A 235 -17.57 -13.08 14.51
CA THR A 235 -19.02 -13.23 14.70
C THR A 235 -19.42 -14.56 15.38
N ALA A 236 -18.54 -15.58 15.37
CA ALA A 236 -18.88 -16.94 15.81
C ALA A 236 -17.91 -17.55 16.84
N TYR A 237 -17.14 -16.73 17.57
CA TYR A 237 -16.24 -17.23 18.62
C TYR A 237 -16.99 -17.73 19.87
N ASP A 238 -16.37 -18.62 20.62
CA ASP A 238 -16.89 -19.14 21.89
C ASP A 238 -16.78 -18.09 23.01
N ARG A 239 -17.89 -17.44 23.30
CA ARG A 239 -18.01 -16.39 24.33
C ARG A 239 -17.87 -16.89 25.76
N THR A 240 -17.92 -18.20 25.98
CA THR A 240 -17.74 -18.78 27.33
C THR A 240 -16.28 -18.80 27.73
N HIS A 241 -15.38 -18.95 26.75
CA HIS A 241 -13.94 -19.07 26.97
C HIS A 241 -13.15 -17.84 26.55
N PHE A 242 -13.65 -17.06 25.58
CA PHE A 242 -12.94 -15.92 25.01
C PHE A 242 -13.68 -14.60 25.21
N ALA A 243 -12.91 -13.54 25.42
CA ALA A 243 -13.34 -12.16 25.32
C ALA A 243 -12.56 -11.52 24.16
N VAL A 244 -13.26 -11.02 23.14
CA VAL A 244 -12.67 -10.50 21.92
C VAL A 244 -12.67 -8.97 21.93
N TYR A 245 -11.49 -8.42 21.71
CA TYR A 245 -11.21 -6.99 21.60
C TYR A 245 -10.73 -6.69 20.19
N CYS A 246 -11.26 -5.63 19.58
CA CYS A 246 -10.80 -5.15 18.27
C CYS A 246 -10.23 -3.74 18.39
N TYR A 247 -9.06 -3.53 17.79
CA TYR A 247 -8.36 -2.24 17.71
C TYR A 247 -8.28 -1.83 16.22
N MET A 248 -9.19 -0.94 15.82
CA MET A 248 -9.28 -0.45 14.45
C MET A 248 -8.35 0.75 14.24
N ASN A 249 -7.43 0.68 13.28
CA ASN A 249 -6.54 1.79 12.91
C ASN A 249 -6.95 2.42 11.58
N GLY A 250 -8.18 2.90 11.47
CA GLY A 250 -8.65 3.49 10.22
C GLY A 250 -10.09 3.94 10.25
N ALA A 251 -10.60 4.30 9.07
CA ALA A 251 -11.99 4.66 8.88
C ALA A 251 -12.89 3.42 8.94
N GLU A 252 -14.01 3.54 9.62
CA GLU A 252 -15.01 2.50 9.79
C GLU A 252 -16.08 2.56 8.69
N ASP A 253 -16.62 1.40 8.34
CA ASP A 253 -17.72 1.24 7.37
C ASP A 253 -18.80 0.29 7.90
N ALA A 254 -19.75 -0.13 7.05
CA ALA A 254 -20.85 -1.00 7.44
C ALA A 254 -20.36 -2.36 8.01
N LEU A 255 -19.27 -2.94 7.48
CA LEU A 255 -18.70 -4.18 8.01
C LEU A 255 -18.03 -3.95 9.37
N SER A 256 -17.36 -2.82 9.57
CA SER A 256 -16.83 -2.44 10.88
C SER A 256 -17.92 -2.33 11.94
N GLN A 257 -19.09 -1.80 11.59
CA GLN A 257 -20.25 -1.72 12.50
C GLN A 257 -20.81 -3.10 12.85
N GLU A 258 -20.83 -4.06 11.90
CA GLU A 258 -21.18 -5.46 12.19
C GLU A 258 -20.21 -6.06 13.23
N PHE A 259 -18.92 -5.85 13.06
CA PHE A 259 -17.90 -6.34 13.99
C PHE A 259 -18.02 -5.68 15.36
N HIS A 260 -18.25 -4.36 15.40
CA HIS A 260 -18.47 -3.63 16.65
C HIS A 260 -19.63 -4.23 17.46
N ALA A 261 -20.74 -4.60 16.80
CA ALA A 261 -21.87 -5.24 17.45
C ALA A 261 -21.58 -6.71 17.88
N ALA A 262 -20.61 -7.36 17.27
CA ALA A 262 -20.32 -8.77 17.47
C ALA A 262 -19.28 -9.05 18.56
N VAL A 263 -18.33 -8.14 18.84
CA VAL A 263 -17.22 -8.36 19.78
C VAL A 263 -17.52 -7.81 21.19
N ASP A 264 -16.72 -8.17 22.18
CA ASP A 264 -16.89 -7.66 23.55
C ASP A 264 -16.45 -6.20 23.69
N VAL A 265 -15.36 -5.80 23.02
CA VAL A 265 -14.81 -4.45 23.08
C VAL A 265 -14.32 -4.03 21.69
N TRP A 266 -14.70 -2.81 21.29
CA TRP A 266 -14.21 -2.15 20.09
C TRP A 266 -13.52 -0.84 20.45
N ARG A 267 -12.31 -0.64 19.90
CA ARG A 267 -11.50 0.57 20.07
C ARG A 267 -11.08 1.10 18.70
N ASN A 268 -11.33 2.37 18.42
CA ASN A 268 -10.71 3.02 17.28
C ASN A 268 -9.45 3.75 17.77
N ILE A 269 -8.29 3.36 17.25
CA ILE A 269 -6.97 3.90 17.59
C ILE A 269 -6.39 4.79 16.49
N CYS A 270 -7.19 5.09 15.46
CA CYS A 270 -6.78 5.95 14.35
C CYS A 270 -6.40 7.35 14.86
N GLY A 271 -5.20 7.80 14.49
CA GLY A 271 -4.67 9.10 14.94
C GLY A 271 -3.97 9.09 16.29
N MET A 272 -3.96 7.97 17.02
CA MET A 272 -3.10 7.81 18.20
C MET A 272 -1.65 7.58 17.78
N ASP A 273 -0.70 8.03 18.56
CA ASP A 273 0.67 7.57 18.39
C ASP A 273 0.84 6.11 18.85
N ALA A 274 1.94 5.48 18.44
CA ALA A 274 2.16 4.06 18.71
C ALA A 274 2.27 3.74 20.21
N ALA A 275 2.83 4.65 21.02
CA ALA A 275 2.99 4.44 22.45
C ALA A 275 1.64 4.61 23.18
N GLU A 276 0.82 5.58 22.76
CA GLU A 276 -0.54 5.78 23.28
C GLU A 276 -1.42 4.58 22.96
N ALA A 277 -1.41 4.10 21.72
CA ALA A 277 -2.16 2.91 21.31
C ALA A 277 -1.69 1.66 22.07
N ALA A 278 -0.39 1.49 22.23
CA ALA A 278 0.17 0.36 23.02
C ALA A 278 -0.24 0.46 24.49
N ALA A 279 -0.21 1.63 25.10
CA ALA A 279 -0.65 1.81 26.48
C ALA A 279 -2.15 1.50 26.66
N LEU A 280 -2.98 1.84 25.67
CA LEU A 280 -4.41 1.47 25.67
C LEU A 280 -4.60 -0.05 25.63
N VAL A 281 -3.91 -0.75 24.71
CA VAL A 281 -3.96 -2.22 24.59
C VAL A 281 -3.47 -2.90 25.88
N TYR A 282 -2.37 -2.39 26.46
CA TYR A 282 -1.83 -2.89 27.72
C TYR A 282 -2.79 -2.68 28.89
N GLY A 283 -3.47 -1.54 28.95
CA GLY A 283 -4.50 -1.21 29.95
C GLY A 283 -5.75 -2.09 29.86
N ASP A 284 -6.08 -2.60 28.65
CA ASP A 284 -7.15 -3.57 28.46
C ASP A 284 -6.72 -5.01 28.88
N GLU A 285 -5.46 -5.20 29.36
CA GLU A 285 -4.91 -6.46 29.84
C GLU A 285 -5.11 -7.64 28.85
N ILE A 286 -4.78 -7.43 27.59
CA ILE A 286 -4.89 -8.44 26.53
C ILE A 286 -3.91 -9.58 26.81
N ASP A 287 -4.38 -10.83 26.71
CA ASP A 287 -3.55 -12.04 26.89
C ASP A 287 -2.81 -12.38 25.60
N ILE A 288 -3.50 -12.30 24.45
CA ILE A 288 -2.93 -12.56 23.12
C ILE A 288 -3.35 -11.43 22.19
N LEU A 289 -2.37 -10.70 21.63
CA LEU A 289 -2.59 -9.69 20.60
C LEU A 289 -2.25 -10.26 19.23
N VAL A 290 -3.19 -10.18 18.29
CA VAL A 290 -3.03 -10.68 16.92
C VAL A 290 -3.03 -9.50 15.95
N ASP A 291 -1.88 -9.28 15.31
CA ASP A 291 -1.73 -8.36 14.19
C ASP A 291 -2.25 -9.01 12.91
N LEU A 292 -3.05 -8.27 12.15
CA LEU A 292 -3.65 -8.73 10.91
C LEU A 292 -3.15 -7.96 9.69
N ALA A 293 -2.14 -7.11 9.84
CA ALA A 293 -1.69 -6.21 8.79
C ALA A 293 -0.25 -6.49 8.33
N GLY A 294 0.66 -6.85 9.25
CA GLY A 294 2.08 -6.95 8.94
C GLY A 294 2.59 -5.66 8.27
N HIS A 295 3.33 -5.74 7.17
CA HIS A 295 3.86 -4.57 6.44
C HIS A 295 2.92 -3.99 5.37
N THR A 296 1.60 -4.19 5.48
CA THR A 296 0.64 -3.53 4.58
C THR A 296 0.47 -2.04 4.91
N GLU A 297 -0.27 -1.31 4.07
CA GLU A 297 -0.58 0.11 4.27
C GLU A 297 -1.27 0.34 5.62
N ASP A 298 -0.96 1.45 6.29
CA ASP A 298 -1.50 1.84 7.61
C ASP A 298 -1.28 0.81 8.72
N ASN A 299 -0.24 -0.03 8.60
CA ASN A 299 0.05 -1.09 9.57
C ASN A 299 0.31 -0.56 10.99
N VAL A 300 0.18 -1.47 11.95
CA VAL A 300 0.28 -1.19 13.38
C VAL A 300 1.51 -1.85 14.05
N LEU A 301 2.47 -2.28 13.27
CA LEU A 301 3.72 -2.87 13.78
C LEU A 301 4.44 -1.96 14.80
N PRO A 302 4.43 -0.61 14.66
CA PRO A 302 4.95 0.26 15.71
C PRO A 302 4.32 0.04 17.09
N VAL A 303 3.02 -0.30 17.16
CA VAL A 303 2.32 -0.62 18.42
C VAL A 303 2.86 -1.92 19.01
N LEU A 304 3.04 -2.96 18.17
CA LEU A 304 3.56 -4.26 18.59
C LEU A 304 5.03 -4.17 19.06
N ALA A 305 5.79 -3.20 18.55
CA ALA A 305 7.16 -2.95 19.02
C ALA A 305 7.22 -2.59 20.52
N HIS A 306 6.16 -1.97 21.06
CA HIS A 306 6.02 -1.70 22.50
C HIS A 306 5.61 -2.92 23.34
N ARG A 307 5.33 -4.05 22.71
CA ARG A 307 4.88 -5.31 23.36
C ARG A 307 3.76 -5.07 24.39
N PRO A 308 2.57 -4.60 23.97
CA PRO A 308 1.46 -4.33 24.90
C PRO A 308 0.77 -5.60 25.43
N ALA A 309 1.04 -6.78 24.85
CA ALA A 309 0.51 -8.05 25.32
C ALA A 309 1.64 -9.08 25.58
N PRO A 310 1.46 -10.02 26.53
CA PRO A 310 2.47 -11.02 26.84
C PRO A 310 2.72 -12.01 25.69
N VAL A 311 1.72 -12.26 24.84
CA VAL A 311 1.83 -13.07 23.63
C VAL A 311 1.39 -12.22 22.44
N GLN A 312 2.24 -12.13 21.43
CA GLN A 312 1.97 -11.40 20.19
C GLN A 312 2.11 -12.31 18.98
N VAL A 313 1.10 -12.29 18.13
CA VAL A 313 0.97 -13.12 16.94
C VAL A 313 0.77 -12.21 15.73
N THR A 314 1.30 -12.54 14.57
CA THR A 314 0.97 -11.91 13.28
C THR A 314 0.45 -12.94 12.29
N GLY A 315 -0.35 -12.53 11.31
CA GLY A 315 -0.85 -13.41 10.25
C GLY A 315 -2.11 -12.91 9.57
N ILE A 316 -2.65 -13.71 8.65
CA ILE A 316 -3.88 -13.49 7.88
C ILE A 316 -3.74 -12.40 6.81
N GLY A 317 -3.36 -11.17 7.14
CA GLY A 317 -3.27 -10.07 6.17
C GLY A 317 -1.90 -9.93 5.49
N TYR A 318 -0.88 -10.56 6.03
CA TYR A 318 0.48 -10.50 5.51
C TYR A 318 1.19 -11.86 5.66
N PHE A 319 1.92 -12.28 4.64
CA PHE A 319 2.45 -13.65 4.54
C PHE A 319 3.98 -13.72 4.67
N ASN A 320 4.58 -12.78 5.39
CA ASN A 320 6.02 -12.77 5.62
C ASN A 320 6.34 -12.24 7.02
N THR A 321 7.59 -12.38 7.46
CA THR A 321 8.02 -11.94 8.79
C THR A 321 7.83 -10.45 9.00
N THR A 322 7.51 -10.04 10.24
CA THR A 322 7.48 -8.63 10.65
C THR A 322 8.87 -8.06 10.90
N GLY A 323 9.85 -8.91 11.18
CA GLY A 323 11.19 -8.51 11.62
C GLY A 323 11.27 -8.00 13.07
N LEU A 324 10.15 -7.95 13.80
CA LEU A 324 10.11 -7.49 15.19
C LEU A 324 10.41 -8.63 16.17
N ALA A 325 11.38 -8.43 17.03
CA ALA A 325 11.69 -9.38 18.12
C ALA A 325 10.59 -9.43 19.21
N THR A 326 9.65 -8.51 19.20
CA THR A 326 8.52 -8.45 20.13
C THR A 326 7.31 -9.25 19.66
N VAL A 327 7.27 -9.71 18.41
CA VAL A 327 6.24 -10.63 17.89
C VAL A 327 6.74 -12.04 18.03
N ASP A 328 5.97 -12.87 18.74
CA ASP A 328 6.41 -14.22 19.14
C ASP A 328 6.12 -15.24 18.03
N TYR A 329 4.94 -15.13 17.39
CA TYR A 329 4.46 -16.18 16.51
C TYR A 329 3.92 -15.61 15.17
N MET A 330 4.16 -16.41 14.10
CA MET A 330 3.51 -16.21 12.79
C MET A 330 2.47 -17.32 12.60
N LEU A 331 1.22 -16.92 12.38
CA LEU A 331 0.12 -17.86 12.08
C LEU A 331 0.12 -18.21 10.60
N SER A 332 0.31 -19.48 10.26
CA SER A 332 0.32 -20.01 8.91
C SER A 332 -0.24 -21.44 8.87
N ASP A 333 0.00 -22.17 7.79
CA ASP A 333 -0.29 -23.59 7.65
C ASP A 333 0.83 -24.32 6.90
N ALA A 334 0.80 -25.66 6.92
CA ALA A 334 1.84 -26.49 6.32
C ALA A 334 1.84 -26.49 4.78
N HIS A 335 0.81 -25.96 4.14
CA HIS A 335 0.72 -25.85 2.68
C HIS A 335 1.38 -24.57 2.18
N VAL A 336 1.17 -23.46 2.88
CA VAL A 336 1.79 -22.16 2.57
C VAL A 336 3.24 -22.13 3.02
N ASP A 337 3.52 -22.62 4.25
CA ASP A 337 4.84 -22.64 4.85
C ASP A 337 5.24 -24.07 5.25
N PRO A 338 5.73 -24.90 4.32
CA PRO A 338 6.15 -26.28 4.63
C PRO A 338 7.25 -26.32 5.67
N ILE A 339 7.15 -27.29 6.60
CA ILE A 339 8.09 -27.46 7.72
C ILE A 339 9.55 -27.59 7.21
N GLY A 340 10.44 -26.79 7.79
CA GLY A 340 11.88 -26.84 7.51
C GLY A 340 12.31 -26.09 6.24
N THR A 341 11.37 -25.46 5.50
CA THR A 341 11.71 -24.71 4.29
C THR A 341 11.71 -23.20 4.49
N THR A 342 10.76 -22.69 5.25
CA THR A 342 10.52 -21.24 5.41
C THR A 342 10.96 -20.70 6.78
N ASP A 343 10.99 -21.54 7.83
CA ASP A 343 11.28 -21.13 9.19
C ASP A 343 12.51 -20.20 9.35
N PRO A 344 13.65 -20.43 8.69
CA PRO A 344 14.83 -19.56 8.84
C PRO A 344 14.64 -18.13 8.31
N ALA A 345 13.58 -17.89 7.55
CA ALA A 345 13.28 -16.56 6.98
C ALA A 345 12.45 -15.68 7.92
N PHE A 346 11.90 -16.26 9.00
CA PHE A 346 11.05 -15.55 9.95
C PHE A 346 11.82 -15.22 11.24
N THR A 347 11.46 -14.11 11.87
CA THR A 347 11.90 -13.78 13.23
C THR A 347 10.98 -14.40 14.27
N GLU A 348 9.77 -14.72 13.89
CA GLU A 348 8.72 -15.33 14.68
C GLU A 348 8.79 -16.87 14.63
N GLU A 349 8.30 -17.52 15.67
CA GLU A 349 8.06 -18.97 15.63
C GLU A 349 6.79 -19.28 14.83
N MET A 350 6.84 -20.28 13.93
CA MET A 350 5.73 -20.61 13.02
C MET A 350 4.69 -21.49 13.71
N ILE A 351 3.46 -20.98 13.86
CA ILE A 351 2.28 -21.77 14.22
C ILE A 351 1.59 -22.22 12.96
N ARG A 352 1.65 -23.51 12.64
CA ARG A 352 1.02 -24.08 11.45
C ARG A 352 -0.29 -24.76 11.82
N LEU A 353 -1.40 -24.22 11.34
CA LEU A 353 -2.70 -24.85 11.47
C LEU A 353 -2.77 -26.11 10.60
N PRO A 354 -3.57 -27.14 11.00
CA PRO A 354 -3.54 -28.46 10.34
C PRO A 354 -4.14 -28.45 8.92
N HIS A 355 -4.95 -27.46 8.57
CA HIS A 355 -5.63 -27.38 7.26
C HIS A 355 -5.29 -26.08 6.55
N SER A 356 -5.92 -24.98 6.93
CA SER A 356 -5.68 -23.65 6.41
C SER A 356 -5.64 -22.64 7.54
N HIS A 357 -4.78 -21.64 7.43
CA HIS A 357 -4.78 -20.51 8.36
C HIS A 357 -5.90 -19.51 8.05
N PHE A 358 -6.58 -19.65 6.92
CA PHE A 358 -7.76 -18.86 6.58
C PHE A 358 -9.05 -19.48 7.09
N CYS A 359 -9.90 -18.64 7.66
CA CYS A 359 -11.30 -18.95 7.91
C CYS A 359 -12.16 -18.10 6.96
N TYR A 360 -12.95 -18.76 6.11
CA TYR A 360 -13.73 -18.06 5.09
C TYR A 360 -15.20 -18.46 5.13
N MET A 361 -16.05 -17.46 5.10
CA MET A 361 -17.50 -17.64 4.98
C MET A 361 -17.96 -17.14 3.61
N LEU A 362 -18.70 -17.99 2.89
CA LEU A 362 -19.21 -17.61 1.59
C LEU A 362 -20.14 -16.39 1.71
N PRO A 363 -19.95 -15.35 0.88
CA PRO A 363 -20.89 -14.24 0.80
C PRO A 363 -22.27 -14.70 0.33
N GLU A 364 -23.32 -14.09 0.87
CA GLU A 364 -24.70 -14.42 0.50
C GLU A 364 -25.06 -13.97 -0.93
N ASP A 365 -24.36 -12.94 -1.45
CA ASP A 365 -24.59 -12.30 -2.74
C ASP A 365 -23.71 -12.87 -3.88
N LEU A 366 -23.34 -14.16 -3.80
CA LEU A 366 -22.61 -14.79 -4.87
C LEU A 366 -23.45 -14.89 -6.15
N PRO A 367 -22.85 -14.63 -7.33
CA PRO A 367 -23.49 -14.86 -8.60
C PRO A 367 -23.92 -16.32 -8.74
N SER A 368 -25.04 -16.55 -9.41
CA SER A 368 -25.46 -17.92 -9.75
C SER A 368 -24.40 -18.62 -10.59
N LEU A 369 -24.19 -19.90 -10.35
CA LEU A 369 -23.31 -20.72 -11.16
C LEU A 369 -23.81 -20.73 -12.63
N THR A 370 -22.87 -20.52 -13.54
CA THR A 370 -23.11 -20.60 -15.00
C THR A 370 -22.31 -21.75 -15.58
N PRO A 371 -22.73 -22.33 -16.72
CA PRO A 371 -21.89 -23.27 -17.44
C PRO A 371 -20.52 -22.67 -17.77
N PRO A 372 -19.45 -23.47 -17.80
CA PRO A 372 -18.12 -22.97 -18.14
C PRO A 372 -18.12 -22.19 -19.45
N PRO A 373 -17.47 -21.00 -19.52
CA PRO A 373 -17.49 -20.19 -20.74
C PRO A 373 -16.93 -20.92 -21.98
N MET A 374 -16.07 -21.92 -21.81
CA MET A 374 -15.52 -22.71 -22.88
C MET A 374 -16.60 -23.48 -23.69
N GLU A 375 -17.70 -23.88 -23.08
CA GLU A 375 -18.81 -24.56 -23.79
C GLU A 375 -19.44 -23.66 -24.84
N ARG A 376 -19.54 -22.34 -24.54
CA ARG A 376 -20.09 -21.33 -25.44
C ARG A 376 -19.05 -20.77 -26.40
N ARG A 377 -17.80 -20.56 -25.93
CA ARG A 377 -16.73 -19.89 -26.68
C ARG A 377 -15.91 -20.85 -27.57
N GLY A 378 -15.90 -22.15 -27.25
CA GLY A 378 -15.10 -23.16 -27.94
C GLY A 378 -13.59 -23.07 -27.68
N TYR A 379 -13.19 -22.35 -26.63
CA TYR A 379 -11.81 -22.27 -26.15
C TYR A 379 -11.77 -22.03 -24.64
N VAL A 380 -10.69 -22.48 -24.00
CA VAL A 380 -10.46 -22.28 -22.57
C VAL A 380 -10.01 -20.83 -22.29
N THR A 381 -10.61 -20.20 -21.29
CA THR A 381 -10.17 -18.91 -20.75
C THR A 381 -9.50 -19.12 -19.41
N PHE A 382 -8.20 -18.91 -19.34
CA PHE A 382 -7.47 -18.78 -18.06
C PHE A 382 -7.62 -17.36 -17.56
N GLY A 383 -7.73 -17.15 -16.24
CA GLY A 383 -7.93 -15.81 -15.71
C GLY A 383 -7.19 -15.55 -14.41
N SER A 384 -6.80 -14.29 -14.17
CA SER A 384 -6.28 -13.81 -12.89
C SER A 384 -6.73 -12.40 -12.62
N PHE A 385 -7.34 -12.19 -11.44
CA PHE A 385 -7.78 -10.88 -10.95
C PHE A 385 -6.89 -10.35 -9.82
N ASN A 386 -5.71 -10.97 -9.66
CA ASN A 386 -4.70 -10.51 -8.73
C ASN A 386 -4.17 -9.11 -9.10
N ASN A 387 -3.74 -8.35 -8.10
CA ASN A 387 -2.98 -7.13 -8.35
C ASN A 387 -1.79 -7.46 -9.25
N PHE A 388 -1.67 -6.73 -10.38
CA PHE A 388 -0.66 -7.04 -11.40
C PHE A 388 0.78 -6.89 -10.90
N SER A 389 1.02 -6.14 -9.82
CA SER A 389 2.32 -6.10 -9.13
C SER A 389 2.79 -7.47 -8.61
N LYS A 390 1.86 -8.42 -8.35
CA LYS A 390 2.17 -9.80 -7.98
C LYS A 390 2.59 -10.67 -9.17
N VAL A 391 2.32 -10.23 -10.39
CA VAL A 391 2.59 -10.97 -11.63
C VAL A 391 4.04 -10.73 -12.04
N THR A 392 4.94 -11.61 -11.62
CA THR A 392 6.36 -11.57 -11.98
C THR A 392 6.58 -12.00 -13.43
N ASP A 393 7.74 -11.67 -14.00
CA ASP A 393 8.10 -12.14 -15.34
C ASP A 393 8.25 -13.69 -15.41
N GLU A 394 8.54 -14.34 -14.27
CA GLU A 394 8.56 -15.80 -14.15
C GLU A 394 7.14 -16.36 -14.29
N VAL A 395 6.16 -15.79 -13.62
CA VAL A 395 4.73 -16.13 -13.77
C VAL A 395 4.27 -15.91 -15.20
N LEU A 396 4.63 -14.79 -15.83
CA LEU A 396 4.28 -14.52 -17.22
C LEU A 396 4.84 -15.56 -18.20
N ARG A 397 6.11 -15.96 -18.04
CA ARG A 397 6.71 -17.02 -18.89
C ARG A 397 5.98 -18.35 -18.71
N LEU A 398 5.60 -18.69 -17.48
CA LEU A 398 4.82 -19.90 -17.21
C LEU A 398 3.44 -19.84 -17.89
N TRP A 399 2.74 -18.70 -17.80
CA TRP A 399 1.46 -18.50 -18.48
C TRP A 399 1.62 -18.51 -20.00
N GLY A 400 2.72 -17.99 -20.54
CA GLY A 400 3.08 -18.10 -21.95
C GLY A 400 3.17 -19.58 -22.40
N THR A 401 3.91 -20.40 -21.64
CA THR A 401 4.02 -21.84 -21.87
C THR A 401 2.66 -22.55 -21.78
N LEU A 402 1.79 -22.12 -20.86
CA LEU A 402 0.43 -22.64 -20.75
C LEU A 402 -0.39 -22.35 -22.00
N LEU A 403 -0.32 -21.12 -22.50
CA LEU A 403 -1.01 -20.74 -23.74
C LEU A 403 -0.49 -21.52 -24.97
N GLU A 404 0.80 -21.81 -25.05
CA GLU A 404 1.38 -22.65 -26.12
C GLU A 404 0.84 -24.08 -26.06
N ARG A 405 0.78 -24.69 -24.87
CA ARG A 405 0.32 -26.05 -24.66
C ARG A 405 -1.18 -26.24 -24.84
N VAL A 406 -1.96 -25.18 -24.68
CA VAL A 406 -3.42 -25.20 -24.90
C VAL A 406 -3.77 -24.28 -26.09
N PRO A 407 -3.74 -24.79 -27.31
CA PRO A 407 -4.03 -24.00 -28.49
C PRO A 407 -5.40 -23.32 -28.43
N ARG A 408 -5.49 -22.09 -28.95
CA ARG A 408 -6.69 -21.23 -28.93
C ARG A 408 -7.13 -20.72 -27.55
N SER A 409 -6.54 -21.17 -26.43
CA SER A 409 -6.87 -20.61 -25.11
C SER A 409 -6.57 -19.11 -25.04
N ARG A 410 -7.22 -18.43 -24.13
CA ARG A 410 -7.04 -17.00 -23.87
C ARG A 410 -6.72 -16.74 -22.41
N LEU A 411 -6.12 -15.59 -22.14
CA LEU A 411 -5.83 -15.10 -20.80
C LEU A 411 -6.70 -13.87 -20.51
N LEU A 412 -7.48 -13.91 -19.44
CA LEU A 412 -8.28 -12.79 -18.93
C LEU A 412 -7.61 -12.23 -17.68
N LEU A 413 -7.17 -11.00 -17.75
CA LEU A 413 -6.51 -10.32 -16.62
C LEU A 413 -7.27 -9.06 -16.22
N LYS A 414 -7.35 -8.83 -14.92
CA LYS A 414 -8.01 -7.65 -14.35
C LYS A 414 -7.11 -6.94 -13.34
N SER A 415 -6.87 -5.64 -13.56
CA SER A 415 -6.09 -4.81 -12.66
C SER A 415 -6.43 -3.33 -12.84
N LYS A 416 -6.21 -2.52 -11.80
CA LYS A 416 -6.32 -1.05 -11.88
C LYS A 416 -5.38 -0.47 -12.95
N LEU A 417 -4.21 -1.07 -13.13
CA LEU A 417 -3.21 -0.66 -14.13
C LEU A 417 -3.78 -0.63 -15.56
N PHE A 418 -4.69 -1.55 -15.88
CA PHE A 418 -5.31 -1.64 -17.22
C PHE A 418 -6.39 -0.57 -17.48
N GLY A 419 -6.66 0.28 -16.51
CA GLY A 419 -7.56 1.43 -16.68
C GLY A 419 -6.99 2.56 -17.54
N SER A 420 -5.65 2.68 -17.64
CA SER A 420 -4.96 3.67 -18.46
C SER A 420 -4.41 3.07 -19.76
N ALA A 421 -4.26 3.89 -20.80
CA ALA A 421 -3.65 3.47 -22.07
C ALA A 421 -2.17 3.08 -21.84
N GLU A 422 -1.42 3.93 -21.14
CA GLU A 422 0.00 3.70 -20.86
C GLU A 422 0.22 2.44 -19.99
N GLY A 423 -0.66 2.17 -19.01
CA GLY A 423 -0.59 0.95 -18.22
C GLY A 423 -0.75 -0.31 -19.07
N ARG A 424 -1.64 -0.28 -20.06
CA ARG A 424 -1.80 -1.39 -21.03
C ARG A 424 -0.57 -1.56 -21.93
N GLU A 425 0.05 -0.47 -22.36
CA GLU A 425 1.28 -0.49 -23.16
C GLU A 425 2.45 -1.10 -22.39
N ILE A 426 2.67 -0.65 -21.12
CA ILE A 426 3.69 -1.21 -20.24
C ILE A 426 3.55 -2.73 -20.11
N VAL A 427 2.32 -3.19 -19.90
CA VAL A 427 2.05 -4.62 -19.72
C VAL A 427 2.17 -5.39 -21.03
N ALA A 428 1.73 -4.82 -22.15
CA ALA A 428 1.89 -5.44 -23.49
C ALA A 428 3.36 -5.66 -23.84
N GLU A 429 4.26 -4.73 -23.48
CA GLU A 429 5.70 -4.91 -23.65
C GLU A 429 6.26 -6.01 -22.75
N ARG A 430 5.77 -6.12 -21.49
CA ARG A 430 6.14 -7.26 -20.63
C ARG A 430 5.69 -8.58 -21.21
N PHE A 431 4.47 -8.64 -21.77
CA PHE A 431 3.98 -9.84 -22.46
C PHE A 431 4.87 -10.23 -23.63
N ALA A 432 5.24 -9.26 -24.48
CA ALA A 432 6.14 -9.51 -25.62
C ALA A 432 7.49 -10.08 -25.16
N ARG A 433 8.10 -9.50 -24.10
CA ARG A 433 9.35 -10.02 -23.53
C ARG A 433 9.23 -11.43 -22.94
N CYS A 434 8.04 -11.80 -22.46
CA CYS A 434 7.78 -13.09 -21.83
C CYS A 434 7.14 -14.13 -22.79
N GLY A 435 7.03 -13.81 -24.07
CA GLY A 435 6.51 -14.74 -25.09
C GLY A 435 4.99 -14.90 -25.08
N ILE A 436 4.23 -13.93 -24.52
CA ILE A 436 2.77 -13.96 -24.52
C ILE A 436 2.23 -13.13 -25.69
N PRO A 437 1.48 -13.72 -26.64
CA PRO A 437 0.82 -12.99 -27.72
C PRO A 437 -0.30 -12.10 -27.14
N VAL A 438 -0.16 -10.77 -27.29
CA VAL A 438 -1.09 -9.79 -26.70
C VAL A 438 -2.53 -9.95 -27.22
N GLU A 439 -2.70 -10.41 -28.44
CA GLU A 439 -4.01 -10.70 -29.07
C GLU A 439 -4.76 -11.87 -28.40
N ARG A 440 -4.07 -12.66 -27.58
CA ARG A 440 -4.66 -13.72 -26.75
C ARG A 440 -4.97 -13.26 -25.32
N VAL A 441 -4.70 -12.00 -24.98
CA VAL A 441 -4.92 -11.45 -23.65
C VAL A 441 -6.05 -10.43 -23.67
N GLU A 442 -7.03 -10.62 -22.81
CA GLU A 442 -8.05 -9.63 -22.49
C GLU A 442 -7.66 -8.88 -21.20
N MET A 443 -7.48 -7.58 -21.27
CA MET A 443 -7.12 -6.73 -20.14
C MET A 443 -8.32 -5.90 -19.70
N ARG A 444 -8.79 -6.09 -18.46
CA ARG A 444 -9.90 -5.34 -17.85
C ARG A 444 -9.40 -4.41 -16.75
N GLY A 445 -9.91 -3.18 -16.73
CA GLY A 445 -9.72 -2.23 -15.63
C GLY A 445 -10.52 -2.62 -14.38
N PHE A 446 -10.38 -1.80 -13.34
CA PHE A 446 -11.12 -1.98 -12.08
C PHE A 446 -12.63 -1.76 -12.27
N THR A 447 -13.44 -2.63 -11.65
CA THR A 447 -14.89 -2.48 -11.50
C THR A 447 -15.28 -2.79 -10.05
N GLN A 448 -16.35 -2.15 -9.55
CA GLN A 448 -16.79 -2.38 -8.17
C GLN A 448 -17.35 -3.80 -7.96
N ASN A 449 -18.11 -4.32 -8.93
CA ASN A 449 -18.68 -5.67 -8.87
C ASN A 449 -17.88 -6.62 -9.79
N HIS A 450 -16.71 -7.06 -9.30
CA HIS A 450 -15.86 -8.00 -10.05
C HIS A 450 -16.30 -9.47 -9.94
N ARG A 451 -17.18 -9.81 -8.96
CA ARG A 451 -17.59 -11.21 -8.72
C ARG A 451 -18.29 -11.84 -9.92
N ALA A 452 -19.17 -11.09 -10.59
CA ALA A 452 -19.84 -11.56 -11.80
C ALA A 452 -18.87 -11.87 -12.96
N GLU A 453 -17.72 -11.21 -12.99
CA GLU A 453 -16.72 -11.38 -14.04
C GLU A 453 -15.93 -12.69 -13.92
N TYR A 454 -15.97 -13.38 -12.75
CA TYR A 454 -15.42 -14.73 -12.62
C TYR A 454 -16.11 -15.74 -13.52
N ALA A 455 -17.37 -15.51 -13.92
CA ALA A 455 -18.10 -16.33 -14.88
C ALA A 455 -17.51 -16.27 -16.32
N ASP A 456 -16.57 -15.36 -16.58
CA ASP A 456 -15.90 -15.25 -17.87
C ASP A 456 -14.61 -16.06 -17.98
N MET A 457 -14.15 -16.70 -16.89
CA MET A 457 -12.99 -17.59 -16.90
C MET A 457 -13.37 -19.03 -16.58
N ASP A 458 -12.67 -19.97 -17.22
CA ASP A 458 -12.83 -21.42 -16.98
C ASP A 458 -11.92 -21.89 -15.85
N ILE A 459 -10.71 -21.34 -15.75
CA ILE A 459 -9.68 -21.72 -14.80
C ILE A 459 -9.02 -20.47 -14.25
N ALA A 460 -9.10 -20.29 -12.94
CA ALA A 460 -8.38 -19.21 -12.25
C ALA A 460 -6.89 -19.57 -12.09
N LEU A 461 -6.02 -18.63 -12.39
CA LEU A 461 -4.57 -18.74 -12.19
C LEU A 461 -4.14 -17.86 -11.03
N ASP A 462 -3.28 -18.39 -10.19
CA ASP A 462 -2.66 -17.63 -9.10
C ASP A 462 -1.25 -17.17 -9.46
N THR A 463 -0.69 -16.31 -8.63
CA THR A 463 0.65 -15.73 -8.77
C THR A 463 1.60 -16.34 -7.73
N PHE A 464 2.91 -16.23 -7.99
CA PHE A 464 3.97 -16.62 -7.07
C PHE A 464 5.21 -15.71 -7.27
N PRO A 465 6.09 -15.58 -6.28
CA PRO A 465 6.09 -16.20 -4.94
C PRO A 465 5.01 -15.63 -4.00
N TYR A 466 4.42 -14.48 -4.29
CA TYR A 466 3.37 -13.87 -3.50
C TYR A 466 2.00 -14.17 -4.12
N THR A 467 1.20 -14.96 -3.42
CA THR A 467 -0.08 -15.47 -3.91
C THR A 467 -1.22 -14.44 -3.82
N GLY A 468 -2.37 -14.75 -4.45
CA GLY A 468 -3.63 -14.07 -4.24
C GLY A 468 -4.25 -14.42 -2.89
N GLY A 469 -4.97 -13.45 -2.28
CA GLY A 469 -5.78 -13.66 -1.08
C GLY A 469 -7.26 -13.61 -1.38
#